data_52e92abc0c32d55518fced1a918d4c00
#
_entry.id   52e92abc0c32d55518fced1a918d4c00
#
_cell.length_a   1.000
_cell.length_b   1.000
_cell.length_c   1.000
_cell.angle_alpha   90.00
_cell.angle_beta   90.00
_cell.angle_gamma   90.00
#
_symmetry.space_group_name_H-M   'P 1'
#
loop_
_entity.id
_entity.type
_entity.pdbx_description
1 polymer ?
#
loop_
_entity_poly.entity_id
_entity_poly.type
_entity_poly.pdbx_seq_one_letter_code
_entity_poly.pdbx_strand_id
1 'polypeptide(L)'
;MPQDFTIFLWLLKLGALVNLSFLAKTLVPPASTTDPHLLVPAQILFAVSGFRCLFPNQYKGNVVFHDTLLSSIFLTRLLATFAEIGFIYLLSCVLRRLNVHRIGWVDALSWLMVVQVVISQCFVWSAILTGRLALYFWEELGWAILVAANAIASVGLYAHGGALGDAKFLLYINLVFGLVYLAWQVPNLRLQIADARRAGETLRLATPVSWKLLGESLRRAVCERNATTDAAAWSGLVGLTWMAGYFATLLPMWANQIIAVFSP
;
A
#
# COMPACT_ATOMS: atom_id res chain seq x y z
N MET A 1 19.84 3.91 24.23
CA MET A 1 20.62 4.22 23.01
C MET A 1 19.60 4.52 21.90
N PRO A 2 19.74 5.58 21.12
CA PRO A 2 18.92 5.75 19.94
C PRO A 2 19.11 4.53 19.04
N GLN A 3 18.02 3.89 18.63
CA GLN A 3 18.08 2.80 17.67
C GLN A 3 18.35 3.40 16.29
N ASP A 4 19.37 2.92 15.62
CA ASP A 4 19.75 3.35 14.28
C ASP A 4 19.26 2.31 13.24
N PHE A 5 18.53 2.76 12.25
CA PHE A 5 17.98 1.93 11.19
C PHE A 5 18.84 1.88 9.93
N THR A 6 20.08 2.38 9.97
CA THR A 6 20.96 2.42 8.77
C THR A 6 21.04 1.07 8.06
N ILE A 7 21.36 0.00 8.79
CA ILE A 7 21.49 -1.34 8.18
C ILE A 7 20.17 -1.78 7.54
N PHE A 8 19.05 -1.58 8.24
CA PHE A 8 17.73 -1.96 7.72
C PHE A 8 17.38 -1.19 6.46
N LEU A 9 17.59 0.13 6.43
CA LEU A 9 17.30 0.97 5.25
C LEU A 9 18.19 0.59 4.05
N TRP A 10 19.41 0.12 4.29
CA TRP A 10 20.24 -0.47 3.24
C TRP A 10 19.71 -1.83 2.78
N LEU A 11 19.31 -2.71 3.71
CA LEU A 11 18.73 -4.02 3.37
C LEU A 11 17.42 -3.88 2.59
N LEU A 12 16.62 -2.83 2.87
CA LEU A 12 15.39 -2.55 2.14
C LEU A 12 15.63 -2.42 0.63
N LYS A 13 16.81 -1.96 0.20
CA LYS A 13 17.18 -1.86 -1.21
C LYS A 13 17.24 -3.22 -1.92
N LEU A 14 17.44 -4.33 -1.20
CA LEU A 14 17.31 -5.67 -1.78
C LEU A 14 15.87 -5.92 -2.27
N GLY A 15 14.89 -5.31 -1.63
CA GLY A 15 13.51 -5.31 -2.10
C GLY A 15 13.34 -4.67 -3.49
N ALA A 16 14.19 -3.71 -3.86
CA ALA A 16 14.18 -3.16 -5.20
C ALA A 16 14.59 -4.22 -6.25
N LEU A 17 15.61 -5.02 -5.96
CA LEU A 17 16.05 -6.10 -6.86
C LEU A 17 14.93 -7.14 -7.05
N VAL A 18 14.23 -7.51 -5.96
CA VAL A 18 13.09 -8.42 -6.01
C VAL A 18 11.97 -7.84 -6.89
N ASN A 19 11.59 -6.58 -6.66
CA ASN A 19 10.55 -5.92 -7.45
C ASN A 19 10.93 -5.78 -8.92
N LEU A 20 12.16 -5.40 -9.22
CA LEU A 20 12.66 -5.30 -10.60
C LEU A 20 12.71 -6.68 -11.28
N SER A 21 13.01 -7.75 -10.55
CA SER A 21 12.94 -9.11 -11.08
C SER A 21 11.50 -9.52 -11.42
N PHE A 22 10.52 -9.17 -10.56
CA PHE A 22 9.10 -9.40 -10.86
C PHE A 22 8.64 -8.57 -12.05
N LEU A 23 9.03 -7.29 -12.11
CA LEU A 23 8.74 -6.43 -13.27
C LEU A 23 9.31 -7.05 -14.55
N ALA A 24 10.58 -7.45 -14.55
CA ALA A 24 11.22 -8.07 -15.72
C ALA A 24 10.51 -9.35 -16.17
N LYS A 25 10.07 -10.20 -15.24
CA LYS A 25 9.27 -11.39 -15.56
C LYS A 25 7.96 -11.04 -16.28
N THR A 26 7.34 -9.93 -15.97
CA THR A 26 6.09 -9.52 -16.63
C THR A 26 6.29 -9.01 -18.07
N LEU A 27 7.52 -8.76 -18.48
CA LEU A 27 7.85 -8.27 -19.82
C LEU A 27 8.17 -9.40 -20.83
N VAL A 28 8.26 -10.65 -20.34
CA VAL A 28 8.56 -11.83 -21.16
C VAL A 28 7.44 -12.87 -21.08
N PRO A 29 7.21 -13.66 -22.16
CA PRO A 29 6.25 -14.75 -22.12
C PRO A 29 6.62 -15.82 -21.05
N PRO A 30 5.64 -16.50 -20.43
CA PRO A 30 4.20 -16.36 -20.69
C PRO A 30 3.55 -15.13 -20.01
N ALA A 31 4.19 -14.53 -19.02
CA ALA A 31 3.58 -13.47 -18.20
C ALA A 31 3.16 -12.23 -19.02
N SER A 32 3.90 -11.86 -20.08
CA SER A 32 3.55 -10.72 -20.95
C SER A 32 2.26 -10.91 -21.75
N THR A 33 1.73 -12.15 -21.83
CA THR A 33 0.46 -12.46 -22.51
C THR A 33 -0.74 -12.49 -21.55
N THR A 34 -0.51 -12.26 -20.26
CA THR A 34 -1.57 -12.13 -19.26
C THR A 34 -2.45 -10.93 -19.60
N ASP A 35 -3.76 -11.03 -19.24
CA ASP A 35 -4.71 -9.93 -19.43
C ASP A 35 -4.16 -8.59 -18.90
N PRO A 36 -4.18 -7.53 -19.73
CA PRO A 36 -3.72 -6.19 -19.32
C PRO A 36 -4.34 -5.65 -18.04
N HIS A 37 -5.58 -6.03 -17.71
CA HIS A 37 -6.24 -5.63 -16.46
C HIS A 37 -5.61 -6.23 -15.19
N LEU A 38 -4.82 -7.28 -15.32
CA LEU A 38 -4.01 -7.84 -14.25
C LEU A 38 -2.55 -7.40 -14.38
N LEU A 39 -2.03 -7.44 -15.59
CA LEU A 39 -0.61 -7.19 -15.87
C LEU A 39 -0.18 -5.75 -15.55
N VAL A 40 -0.89 -4.76 -16.10
CA VAL A 40 -0.52 -3.34 -15.96
C VAL A 40 -0.52 -2.88 -14.50
N PRO A 41 -1.56 -3.16 -13.69
CA PRO A 41 -1.54 -2.82 -12.26
C PRO A 41 -0.38 -3.48 -11.49
N ALA A 42 -0.04 -4.73 -11.80
CA ALA A 42 1.09 -5.41 -11.19
C ALA A 42 2.43 -4.77 -11.58
N GLN A 43 2.61 -4.41 -12.85
CA GLN A 43 3.81 -3.71 -13.33
C GLN A 43 3.99 -2.35 -12.63
N ILE A 44 2.92 -1.57 -12.49
CA ILE A 44 2.93 -0.30 -11.76
C ILE A 44 3.34 -0.55 -10.29
N LEU A 45 2.75 -1.55 -9.64
CA LEU A 45 3.09 -1.90 -8.26
C LEU A 45 4.57 -2.26 -8.13
N PHE A 46 5.12 -3.13 -8.98
CA PHE A 46 6.52 -3.55 -8.93
C PHE A 46 7.47 -2.37 -9.16
N ALA A 47 7.19 -1.54 -10.17
CA ALA A 47 8.02 -0.37 -10.47
C ALA A 47 8.05 0.62 -9.29
N VAL A 48 6.88 0.94 -8.72
CA VAL A 48 6.77 1.89 -7.61
C VAL A 48 7.32 1.31 -6.31
N SER A 49 7.07 0.03 -6.02
CA SER A 49 7.61 -0.63 -4.83
C SER A 49 9.14 -0.72 -4.89
N GLY A 50 9.71 -1.04 -6.05
CA GLY A 50 11.15 -0.99 -6.28
C GLY A 50 11.72 0.41 -6.07
N PHE A 51 11.06 1.44 -6.63
CA PHE A 51 11.44 2.83 -6.42
C PHE A 51 11.42 3.21 -4.93
N ARG A 52 10.38 2.83 -4.19
CA ARG A 52 10.26 3.13 -2.74
C ARG A 52 11.27 2.37 -1.89
N CYS A 53 11.73 1.21 -2.33
CA CYS A 53 12.85 0.51 -1.68
C CYS A 53 14.19 1.22 -1.91
N LEU A 54 14.39 1.87 -3.06
CA LEU A 54 15.61 2.64 -3.36
C LEU A 54 15.63 4.00 -2.64
N PHE A 55 14.47 4.66 -2.58
CA PHE A 55 14.29 5.99 -2.01
C PHE A 55 13.25 5.97 -0.88
N PRO A 56 13.53 5.22 0.22
CA PRO A 56 12.59 5.12 1.32
C PRO A 56 12.38 6.46 1.98
N ASN A 57 11.13 6.74 2.34
CA ASN A 57 10.74 7.92 3.09
C ASN A 57 9.55 7.64 4.01
N GLN A 58 9.38 8.52 4.98
CA GLN A 58 8.24 8.54 5.90
C GLN A 58 7.56 9.90 5.80
N TYR A 59 6.25 9.91 5.54
CA TYR A 59 5.51 11.16 5.28
C TYR A 59 5.49 12.11 6.46
N LYS A 60 5.38 11.56 7.68
CA LYS A 60 5.43 12.33 8.91
C LYS A 60 6.83 12.94 9.09
N GLY A 61 6.90 14.27 9.20
CA GLY A 61 8.15 14.98 9.39
C GLY A 61 9.08 14.99 8.18
N ASN A 62 8.60 14.64 6.98
CA ASN A 62 9.38 14.61 5.73
C ASN A 62 10.70 13.84 5.86
N VAL A 63 10.66 12.71 6.58
CA VAL A 63 11.84 11.89 6.87
C VAL A 63 12.25 11.12 5.61
N VAL A 64 13.54 11.16 5.29
CA VAL A 64 14.12 10.49 4.12
C VAL A 64 15.43 9.79 4.50
N PHE A 65 15.76 8.73 3.77
CA PHE A 65 17.08 8.10 3.90
C PHE A 65 18.14 8.82 3.07
N HIS A 66 17.77 9.27 1.86
CA HIS A 66 18.65 10.01 0.96
C HIS A 66 18.10 11.42 0.74
N ASP A 67 18.91 12.46 0.94
CA ASP A 67 18.55 13.84 0.61
C ASP A 67 18.67 14.07 -0.89
N THR A 68 17.67 13.58 -1.63
CA THR A 68 17.55 13.76 -3.08
C THR A 68 16.14 14.15 -3.46
N LEU A 69 15.94 14.79 -4.61
CA LEU A 69 14.60 15.10 -5.13
C LEU A 69 13.75 13.84 -5.35
N LEU A 70 14.39 12.71 -5.66
CA LEU A 70 13.71 11.42 -5.81
C LEU A 70 13.11 10.91 -4.49
N SER A 71 13.63 11.35 -3.35
CA SER A 71 13.09 11.03 -2.02
C SER A 71 11.96 11.96 -1.58
N SER A 72 11.55 12.95 -2.41
CA SER A 72 10.51 13.90 -2.00
C SER A 72 9.20 13.20 -1.67
N ILE A 73 8.53 13.67 -0.62
CA ILE A 73 7.26 13.09 -0.16
C ILE A 73 6.19 13.19 -1.26
N PHE A 74 6.16 14.34 -1.96
CA PHE A 74 5.22 14.55 -3.06
C PHE A 74 5.38 13.51 -4.17
N LEU A 75 6.60 13.31 -4.69
CA LEU A 75 6.86 12.35 -5.77
C LEU A 75 6.52 10.92 -5.34
N THR A 76 7.00 10.53 -4.17
CA THR A 76 6.74 9.19 -3.64
C THR A 76 5.25 8.95 -3.42
N ARG A 77 4.52 9.93 -2.88
CA ARG A 77 3.08 9.80 -2.68
C ARG A 77 2.31 9.75 -4.00
N LEU A 78 2.71 10.57 -4.99
CA LEU A 78 2.12 10.55 -6.32
C LEU A 78 2.24 9.16 -6.95
N LEU A 79 3.44 8.59 -6.96
CA LEU A 79 3.68 7.24 -7.48
C LEU A 79 2.92 6.17 -6.68
N ALA A 80 2.94 6.28 -5.35
CA ALA A 80 2.22 5.35 -4.47
C ALA A 80 0.70 5.37 -4.72
N THR A 81 0.11 6.52 -5.04
CA THR A 81 -1.31 6.63 -5.36
C THR A 81 -1.69 5.70 -6.53
N PHE A 82 -0.90 5.70 -7.60
CA PHE A 82 -1.14 4.81 -8.74
C PHE A 82 -0.92 3.34 -8.38
N ALA A 83 0.14 3.04 -7.63
CA ALA A 83 0.44 1.66 -7.23
C ALA A 83 -0.64 1.08 -6.31
N GLU A 84 -1.12 1.87 -5.35
CA GLU A 84 -2.12 1.44 -4.38
C GLU A 84 -3.50 1.25 -5.01
N ILE A 85 -3.94 2.19 -5.86
CA ILE A 85 -5.18 2.03 -6.62
C ILE A 85 -5.05 0.83 -7.57
N GLY A 86 -3.92 0.71 -8.28
CA GLY A 86 -3.65 -0.42 -9.18
C GLY A 86 -3.68 -1.76 -8.46
N PHE A 87 -3.07 -1.87 -7.28
CA PHE A 87 -3.07 -3.10 -6.49
C PHE A 87 -4.48 -3.51 -6.04
N ILE A 88 -5.29 -2.58 -5.55
CA ILE A 88 -6.67 -2.89 -5.16
C ILE A 88 -7.54 -3.22 -6.39
N TYR A 89 -7.31 -2.54 -7.51
CA TYR A 89 -7.97 -2.90 -8.77
C TYR A 89 -7.59 -4.32 -9.21
N LEU A 90 -6.30 -4.71 -9.09
CA LEU A 90 -5.82 -6.07 -9.35
C LEU A 90 -6.57 -7.09 -8.48
N LEU A 91 -6.65 -6.89 -7.17
CA LEU A 91 -7.41 -7.77 -6.26
C LEU A 91 -8.88 -7.85 -6.63
N SER A 92 -9.49 -6.72 -6.95
CA SER A 92 -10.88 -6.62 -7.42
C SER A 92 -11.11 -7.43 -8.70
N CYS A 93 -10.19 -7.36 -9.67
CA CYS A 93 -10.24 -8.19 -10.89
C CYS A 93 -10.12 -9.68 -10.57
N VAL A 94 -9.23 -10.06 -9.66
CA VAL A 94 -9.08 -11.45 -9.21
C VAL A 94 -10.40 -11.97 -8.63
N LEU A 95 -11.02 -11.25 -7.70
CA LEU A 95 -12.29 -11.65 -7.10
C LEU A 95 -13.39 -11.85 -8.16
N ARG A 96 -13.52 -10.93 -9.13
CA ARG A 96 -14.50 -11.04 -10.21
C ARG A 96 -14.23 -12.23 -11.15
N ARG A 97 -12.96 -12.51 -11.44
CA ARG A 97 -12.59 -13.68 -12.28
C ARG A 97 -12.87 -15.00 -11.59
N LEU A 98 -12.62 -15.05 -10.27
CA LEU A 98 -12.89 -16.23 -9.47
C LEU A 98 -14.39 -16.41 -9.15
N ASN A 99 -15.20 -15.38 -9.35
CA ASN A 99 -16.64 -15.39 -9.13
C ASN A 99 -17.40 -16.03 -10.33
N VAL A 100 -17.09 -17.28 -10.63
CA VAL A 100 -17.68 -18.03 -11.74
C VAL A 100 -19.22 -18.11 -11.62
N HIS A 101 -19.73 -18.24 -10.39
CA HIS A 101 -21.17 -18.32 -10.10
C HIS A 101 -21.87 -16.96 -10.08
N ARG A 102 -21.18 -15.87 -10.39
CA ARG A 102 -21.71 -14.50 -10.43
C ARG A 102 -22.48 -14.12 -9.15
N ILE A 103 -21.89 -14.38 -8.00
CA ILE A 103 -22.43 -14.02 -6.69
C ILE A 103 -22.45 -12.49 -6.59
N GLY A 104 -23.64 -11.89 -6.65
CA GLY A 104 -23.80 -10.44 -6.82
C GLY A 104 -23.14 -9.59 -5.72
N TRP A 105 -23.19 -10.05 -4.46
CA TRP A 105 -22.53 -9.30 -3.38
C TRP A 105 -20.99 -9.31 -3.48
N VAL A 106 -20.38 -10.37 -4.03
CA VAL A 106 -18.91 -10.43 -4.26
C VAL A 106 -18.53 -9.42 -5.34
N ASP A 107 -19.28 -9.34 -6.42
CA ASP A 107 -19.04 -8.36 -7.49
C ASP A 107 -19.20 -6.93 -6.96
N ALA A 108 -20.26 -6.65 -6.21
CA ALA A 108 -20.47 -5.34 -5.60
C ALA A 108 -19.32 -4.98 -4.65
N LEU A 109 -18.91 -5.91 -3.76
CA LEU A 109 -17.83 -5.70 -2.81
C LEU A 109 -16.50 -5.44 -3.51
N SER A 110 -16.21 -6.15 -4.60
CA SER A 110 -15.00 -5.96 -5.39
C SER A 110 -14.88 -4.54 -5.95
N TRP A 111 -15.98 -3.93 -6.42
CA TRP A 111 -16.01 -2.55 -6.88
C TRP A 111 -15.94 -1.54 -5.72
N LEU A 112 -16.62 -1.83 -4.60
CA LEU A 112 -16.55 -0.99 -3.40
C LEU A 112 -15.13 -0.90 -2.86
N MET A 113 -14.32 -1.95 -2.98
CA MET A 113 -12.90 -1.91 -2.64
C MET A 113 -12.14 -0.86 -3.47
N VAL A 114 -12.40 -0.79 -4.78
CA VAL A 114 -11.76 0.22 -5.66
C VAL A 114 -12.19 1.64 -5.28
N VAL A 115 -13.48 1.85 -4.97
CA VAL A 115 -13.96 3.15 -4.48
C VAL A 115 -13.31 3.50 -3.14
N GLN A 116 -13.23 2.55 -2.22
CA GLN A 116 -12.64 2.78 -0.90
C GLN A 116 -11.16 3.15 -0.97
N VAL A 117 -10.35 2.52 -1.83
CA VAL A 117 -8.94 2.91 -1.96
C VAL A 117 -8.81 4.34 -2.45
N VAL A 118 -9.65 4.79 -3.37
CA VAL A 118 -9.67 6.19 -3.83
C VAL A 118 -9.98 7.14 -2.66
N ILE A 119 -10.94 6.78 -1.81
CA ILE A 119 -11.25 7.55 -0.60
C ILE A 119 -10.04 7.58 0.35
N SER A 120 -9.35 6.46 0.55
CA SER A 120 -8.11 6.40 1.37
C SER A 120 -7.02 7.31 0.78
N GLN A 121 -6.89 7.39 -0.56
CA GLN A 121 -5.97 8.34 -1.20
C GLN A 121 -6.33 9.80 -0.87
N CYS A 122 -7.61 10.15 -0.83
CA CYS A 122 -8.02 11.49 -0.44
C CYS A 122 -7.60 11.83 1.00
N PHE A 123 -7.67 10.86 1.92
CA PHE A 123 -7.23 11.08 3.30
C PHE A 123 -5.73 11.32 3.41
N VAL A 124 -4.89 10.50 2.79
CA VAL A 124 -3.44 10.68 2.88
C VAL A 124 -2.97 11.94 2.17
N TRP A 125 -3.53 12.29 1.01
CA TRP A 125 -3.23 13.56 0.36
C TRP A 125 -3.65 14.75 1.24
N SER A 126 -4.82 14.66 1.86
CA SER A 126 -5.27 15.67 2.82
C SER A 126 -4.36 15.74 4.05
N ALA A 127 -3.84 14.60 4.55
CA ALA A 127 -2.88 14.58 5.64
C ALA A 127 -1.59 15.32 5.28
N ILE A 128 -1.02 15.03 4.12
CA ILE A 128 0.20 15.69 3.62
C ILE A 128 -0.02 17.20 3.41
N LEU A 129 -1.15 17.57 2.78
CA LEU A 129 -1.43 18.96 2.43
C LEU A 129 -1.91 19.81 3.60
N THR A 130 -2.40 19.22 4.68
CA THR A 130 -2.87 19.96 5.86
C THR A 130 -1.96 19.79 7.07
N GLY A 131 -1.05 18.84 7.04
CA GLY A 131 -0.21 18.46 8.19
C GLY A 131 -0.96 17.71 9.29
N ARG A 132 -2.23 17.31 9.07
CA ARG A 132 -3.07 16.67 10.08
C ARG A 132 -2.77 15.17 10.21
N LEU A 133 -2.25 14.78 11.36
CA LEU A 133 -1.88 13.39 11.65
C LEU A 133 -3.11 12.47 11.80
N ALA A 134 -4.26 13.00 12.26
CA ALA A 134 -5.50 12.23 12.37
C ALA A 134 -6.00 11.65 11.04
N LEU A 135 -5.64 12.24 9.90
CA LEU A 135 -6.06 11.78 8.59
C LEU A 135 -5.32 10.50 8.15
N TYR A 136 -4.11 10.26 8.64
CA TYR A 136 -3.42 8.98 8.44
C TYR A 136 -4.14 7.82 9.12
N PHE A 137 -4.80 8.06 10.27
CA PHE A 137 -5.66 7.03 10.88
C PHE A 137 -6.81 6.62 9.96
N TRP A 138 -7.48 7.59 9.32
CA TRP A 138 -8.59 7.30 8.42
C TRP A 138 -8.15 6.60 7.13
N GLU A 139 -6.98 6.97 6.60
CA GLU A 139 -6.34 6.25 5.49
C GLU A 139 -6.13 4.77 5.86
N GLU A 140 -5.45 4.52 6.97
CA GLU A 140 -5.09 3.17 7.42
C GLU A 140 -6.30 2.34 7.83
N LEU A 141 -7.32 2.96 8.41
CA LEU A 141 -8.60 2.30 8.66
C LEU A 141 -9.28 1.88 7.35
N GLY A 142 -9.22 2.74 6.34
CA GLY A 142 -9.69 2.42 4.98
C GLY A 142 -9.00 1.19 4.41
N TRP A 143 -7.69 1.08 4.57
CA TRP A 143 -6.93 -0.10 4.19
C TRP A 143 -7.33 -1.36 4.95
N ALA A 144 -7.56 -1.27 6.27
CA ALA A 144 -8.06 -2.40 7.06
C ALA A 144 -9.42 -2.90 6.54
N ILE A 145 -10.34 -1.98 6.23
CA ILE A 145 -11.66 -2.29 5.66
C ILE A 145 -11.52 -2.99 4.30
N LEU A 146 -10.62 -2.49 3.44
CA LEU A 146 -10.35 -3.09 2.12
C LEU A 146 -9.89 -4.54 2.22
N VAL A 147 -8.88 -4.79 3.06
CA VAL A 147 -8.32 -6.12 3.20
C VAL A 147 -9.31 -7.08 3.87
N ALA A 148 -10.10 -6.59 4.84
CA ALA A 148 -11.19 -7.37 5.43
C ALA A 148 -12.25 -7.73 4.38
N ALA A 149 -12.64 -6.78 3.52
CA ALA A 149 -13.58 -7.02 2.42
C ALA A 149 -13.05 -8.07 1.44
N ASN A 150 -11.76 -7.99 1.04
CA ASN A 150 -11.11 -8.99 0.20
C ASN A 150 -11.10 -10.39 0.86
N ALA A 151 -10.83 -10.46 2.16
CA ALA A 151 -10.84 -11.72 2.91
C ALA A 151 -12.26 -12.31 2.97
N ILE A 152 -13.27 -11.50 3.28
CA ILE A 152 -14.68 -11.93 3.33
C ILE A 152 -15.14 -12.45 1.96
N ALA A 153 -14.83 -11.72 0.88
CA ALA A 153 -15.14 -12.15 -0.49
C ALA A 153 -14.46 -13.48 -0.84
N SER A 154 -13.18 -13.63 -0.44
CA SER A 154 -12.40 -14.86 -0.66
C SER A 154 -12.99 -16.06 0.08
N VAL A 155 -13.45 -15.89 1.34
CA VAL A 155 -14.19 -16.92 2.09
C VAL A 155 -15.48 -17.30 1.37
N GLY A 156 -16.24 -16.29 0.94
CA GLY A 156 -17.50 -16.51 0.21
C GLY A 156 -17.28 -17.32 -1.05
N LEU A 157 -16.29 -16.97 -1.87
CA LEU A 157 -15.96 -17.71 -3.09
C LEU A 157 -15.46 -19.13 -2.80
N TYR A 158 -14.66 -19.30 -1.74
CA TYR A 158 -14.17 -20.61 -1.31
C TYR A 158 -15.33 -21.52 -0.88
N ALA A 159 -16.28 -21.01 -0.10
CA ALA A 159 -17.43 -21.75 0.42
C ALA A 159 -18.41 -22.18 -0.69
N HIS A 160 -18.54 -21.40 -1.77
CA HIS A 160 -19.43 -21.73 -2.90
C HIS A 160 -18.79 -22.65 -3.93
N GLY A 161 -17.58 -23.15 -3.71
CA GLY A 161 -16.94 -24.18 -4.54
C GLY A 161 -16.57 -23.74 -5.95
N GLY A 162 -16.63 -22.43 -6.27
CA GLY A 162 -16.41 -21.91 -7.62
C GLY A 162 -14.96 -21.95 -8.11
N ALA A 163 -13.99 -22.15 -7.19
CA ALA A 163 -12.58 -22.13 -7.53
C ALA A 163 -12.02 -23.56 -7.56
N LEU A 164 -11.38 -23.95 -8.66
CA LEU A 164 -10.69 -25.23 -8.84
C LEU A 164 -9.18 -24.97 -9.06
N GLY A 165 -8.33 -25.93 -8.63
CA GLY A 165 -6.89 -25.88 -8.89
C GLY A 165 -6.22 -24.60 -8.32
N ASP A 166 -5.45 -23.92 -9.16
CA ASP A 166 -4.65 -22.74 -8.80
C ASP A 166 -5.49 -21.54 -8.35
N ALA A 167 -6.73 -21.44 -8.80
CA ALA A 167 -7.68 -20.42 -8.35
C ALA A 167 -8.00 -20.58 -6.85
N LYS A 168 -8.10 -21.82 -6.35
CA LYS A 168 -8.30 -22.11 -4.92
C LYS A 168 -7.08 -21.70 -4.10
N PHE A 169 -5.90 -21.88 -4.65
CA PHE A 169 -4.65 -21.44 -4.03
C PHE A 169 -4.59 -19.91 -3.89
N LEU A 170 -5.04 -19.14 -4.90
CA LEU A 170 -5.13 -17.67 -4.79
C LEU A 170 -6.08 -17.22 -3.68
N LEU A 171 -7.24 -17.86 -3.53
CA LEU A 171 -8.15 -17.53 -2.41
C LEU A 171 -7.49 -17.80 -1.07
N TYR A 172 -6.75 -18.90 -0.95
CA TYR A 172 -5.99 -19.21 0.26
C TYR A 172 -4.92 -18.15 0.55
N ILE A 173 -4.15 -17.74 -0.47
CA ILE A 173 -3.15 -16.66 -0.33
C ILE A 173 -3.81 -15.34 0.07
N ASN A 174 -4.93 -14.97 -0.54
CA ASN A 174 -5.70 -13.79 -0.17
C ASN A 174 -6.06 -13.80 1.32
N LEU A 175 -6.47 -14.97 1.84
CA LEU A 175 -6.81 -15.12 3.26
C LEU A 175 -5.56 -15.00 4.15
N VAL A 176 -4.49 -15.72 3.82
CA VAL A 176 -3.25 -15.72 4.63
C VAL A 176 -2.64 -14.32 4.66
N PHE A 177 -2.44 -13.70 3.50
CA PHE A 177 -1.86 -12.37 3.43
C PHE A 177 -2.77 -11.31 4.05
N GLY A 178 -4.10 -11.45 3.85
CA GLY A 178 -5.09 -10.59 4.46
C GLY A 178 -5.06 -10.66 5.98
N LEU A 179 -5.01 -11.85 6.56
CA LEU A 179 -4.94 -12.04 8.02
C LEU A 179 -3.64 -11.48 8.61
N VAL A 180 -2.49 -11.71 7.95
CA VAL A 180 -1.20 -11.14 8.36
C VAL A 180 -1.25 -9.62 8.34
N TYR A 181 -1.80 -9.05 7.27
CA TYR A 181 -1.96 -7.60 7.13
C TYR A 181 -2.90 -7.03 8.22
N LEU A 182 -4.05 -7.63 8.44
CA LEU A 182 -5.01 -7.17 9.46
C LEU A 182 -4.44 -7.26 10.87
N ALA A 183 -3.69 -8.32 11.18
CA ALA A 183 -3.00 -8.43 12.46
C ALA A 183 -1.98 -7.29 12.67
N TRP A 184 -1.21 -6.97 11.60
CA TRP A 184 -0.26 -5.86 11.63
C TRP A 184 -0.96 -4.49 11.71
N GLN A 185 -2.14 -4.32 11.13
CA GLN A 185 -2.90 -3.06 11.19
C GLN A 185 -3.29 -2.66 12.62
N VAL A 186 -3.43 -3.60 13.54
CA VAL A 186 -3.77 -3.27 14.94
C VAL A 186 -2.71 -2.35 15.59
N PRO A 187 -1.41 -2.70 15.63
CA PRO A 187 -0.39 -1.80 16.16
C PRO A 187 -0.24 -0.52 15.33
N ASN A 188 -0.41 -0.59 14.00
CA ASN A 188 -0.33 0.58 13.14
C ASN A 188 -1.44 1.61 13.46
N LEU A 189 -2.70 1.20 13.52
CA LEU A 189 -3.81 2.09 13.87
C LEU A 189 -3.65 2.69 15.28
N ARG A 190 -3.15 1.92 16.25
CA ARG A 190 -2.83 2.43 17.58
C ARG A 190 -1.77 3.52 17.54
N LEU A 191 -0.74 3.34 16.71
CA LEU A 191 0.31 4.34 16.51
C LEU A 191 -0.25 5.63 15.90
N GLN A 192 -1.10 5.52 14.85
CA GLN A 192 -1.72 6.69 14.21
C GLN A 192 -2.60 7.49 15.20
N ILE A 193 -3.38 6.80 16.04
CA ILE A 193 -4.18 7.44 17.10
C ILE A 193 -3.26 8.14 18.13
N ALA A 194 -2.20 7.48 18.55
CA ALA A 194 -1.26 8.03 19.53
C ALA A 194 -0.57 9.28 19.00
N ASP A 195 -0.15 9.27 17.73
CA ASP A 195 0.49 10.43 17.09
C ASP A 195 -0.49 11.61 16.97
N ALA A 196 -1.73 11.38 16.52
CA ALA A 196 -2.75 12.40 16.46
C ALA A 196 -3.03 13.02 17.84
N ARG A 197 -3.14 12.20 18.89
CA ARG A 197 -3.36 12.67 20.27
C ARG A 197 -2.17 13.49 20.80
N ARG A 198 -0.92 13.07 20.51
CA ARG A 198 0.28 13.83 20.89
C ARG A 198 0.34 15.21 20.25
N ALA A 199 -0.19 15.32 19.03
CA ALA A 199 -0.33 16.58 18.31
C ALA A 199 -1.55 17.43 18.78
N GLY A 200 -2.30 16.97 19.78
CA GLY A 200 -3.51 17.66 20.25
C GLY A 200 -4.69 17.57 19.27
N GLU A 201 -4.64 16.64 18.30
CA GLU A 201 -5.66 16.50 17.29
C GLU A 201 -6.78 15.55 17.74
N THR A 202 -7.99 15.86 17.29
CA THR A 202 -9.14 14.95 17.36
C THR A 202 -9.31 14.22 16.04
N LEU A 203 -9.94 13.04 16.06
CA LEU A 203 -10.23 12.25 14.84
C LEU A 203 -11.36 12.85 13.97
N ARG A 204 -11.64 14.16 14.08
CA ARG A 204 -12.63 14.83 13.24
C ARG A 204 -12.12 14.95 11.81
N LEU A 205 -13.00 14.72 10.84
CA LEU A 205 -12.67 14.75 9.41
C LEU A 205 -12.51 16.16 8.87
N ALA A 206 -13.41 17.07 9.27
CA ALA A 206 -13.47 18.42 8.70
C ALA A 206 -12.76 19.46 9.58
N THR A 207 -11.86 20.23 8.96
CA THR A 207 -11.35 21.50 9.48
C THR A 207 -11.20 22.47 8.31
N PRO A 208 -11.50 23.76 8.50
CA PRO A 208 -11.26 24.74 7.45
C PRO A 208 -9.76 24.81 7.14
N VAL A 209 -9.43 24.79 5.86
CA VAL A 209 -8.05 24.86 5.36
C VAL A 209 -7.90 26.08 4.48
N SER A 210 -6.87 26.90 4.71
CA SER A 210 -6.59 28.06 3.88
C SER A 210 -5.74 27.67 2.65
N TRP A 211 -5.94 28.36 1.53
CA TRP A 211 -5.13 28.18 0.32
C TRP A 211 -3.64 28.42 0.55
N LYS A 212 -3.30 29.36 1.46
CA LYS A 212 -1.92 29.61 1.86
C LYS A 212 -1.28 28.38 2.52
N LEU A 213 -1.99 27.76 3.46
CA LEU A 213 -1.52 26.54 4.13
C LEU A 213 -1.30 25.38 3.12
N LEU A 214 -2.22 25.22 2.15
CA LEU A 214 -2.08 24.20 1.09
C LEU A 214 -0.81 24.43 0.26
N GLY A 215 -0.56 25.68 -0.18
CA GLY A 215 0.62 26.03 -0.96
C GLY A 215 1.93 25.81 -0.18
N GLU A 216 1.97 26.19 1.09
CA GLU A 216 3.13 25.98 1.96
C GLU A 216 3.38 24.49 2.19
N SER A 217 2.33 23.69 2.42
CA SER A 217 2.46 22.25 2.65
C SER A 217 2.88 21.50 1.38
N LEU A 218 2.36 21.92 0.22
CA LEU A 218 2.80 21.37 -1.05
C LEU A 218 4.30 21.65 -1.29
N ARG A 219 4.73 22.90 -1.03
CA ARG A 219 6.15 23.27 -1.13
C ARG A 219 6.99 22.43 -0.17
N ARG A 220 6.54 22.22 1.06
CA ARG A 220 7.22 21.34 2.03
C ARG A 220 7.33 19.90 1.50
N ALA A 221 6.24 19.32 1.03
CA ALA A 221 6.22 17.95 0.51
C ALA A 221 7.17 17.75 -0.71
N VAL A 222 7.39 18.81 -1.51
CA VAL A 222 8.32 18.77 -2.65
C VAL A 222 9.76 19.04 -2.22
N CYS A 223 10.00 20.04 -1.36
CA CYS A 223 11.33 20.61 -1.11
C CYS A 223 11.97 20.18 0.20
N GLU A 224 11.16 19.93 1.25
CA GLU A 224 11.72 19.64 2.58
C GLU A 224 12.02 18.15 2.73
N ARG A 225 13.23 17.85 3.15
CA ARG A 225 13.72 16.50 3.40
C ARG A 225 14.55 16.49 4.68
N ASN A 226 14.14 15.65 5.60
CA ASN A 226 14.85 15.44 6.87
C ASN A 226 15.59 14.10 6.79
N ALA A 227 16.84 14.15 6.36
CA ALA A 227 17.67 12.95 6.23
C ALA A 227 18.11 12.45 7.60
N THR A 228 17.63 11.28 7.99
CA THR A 228 17.98 10.66 9.29
C THR A 228 17.80 9.16 9.26
N THR A 229 18.52 8.46 10.12
CA THR A 229 18.41 7.01 10.36
C THR A 229 17.88 6.69 11.76
N ASP A 230 17.49 7.73 12.54
CA ASP A 230 16.90 7.54 13.86
C ASP A 230 15.58 6.78 13.79
N ALA A 231 15.52 5.65 14.47
CA ALA A 231 14.36 4.76 14.48
C ALA A 231 13.04 5.45 14.88
N ALA A 232 13.10 6.43 15.80
CA ALA A 232 11.91 7.14 16.24
C ALA A 232 11.29 7.97 15.09
N ALA A 233 12.13 8.61 14.26
CA ALA A 233 11.70 9.35 13.10
C ALA A 233 11.00 8.44 12.04
N TRP A 234 11.41 7.16 11.96
CA TRP A 234 10.83 6.14 11.08
C TRP A 234 9.64 5.39 11.68
N SER A 235 9.03 5.91 12.75
CA SER A 235 7.91 5.26 13.46
C SER A 235 8.28 3.91 14.11
N GLY A 236 9.55 3.71 14.47
CA GLY A 236 10.05 2.54 15.16
C GLY A 236 9.81 1.23 14.40
N LEU A 237 9.60 0.15 15.13
CA LEU A 237 9.35 -1.18 14.54
C LEU A 237 8.08 -1.24 13.67
N VAL A 238 7.06 -0.44 13.96
CA VAL A 238 5.82 -0.41 13.16
C VAL A 238 6.12 0.14 11.77
N GLY A 239 6.85 1.25 11.67
CA GLY A 239 7.23 1.82 10.39
C GLY A 239 8.18 0.92 9.61
N LEU A 240 9.12 0.26 10.30
CA LEU A 240 10.07 -0.68 9.72
C LEU A 240 9.36 -1.90 9.10
N THR A 241 8.45 -2.53 9.85
CA THR A 241 7.69 -3.69 9.36
C THR A 241 6.73 -3.30 8.23
N TRP A 242 6.16 -2.08 8.28
CA TRP A 242 5.36 -1.55 7.19
C TRP A 242 6.17 -1.42 5.90
N MET A 243 7.36 -0.80 5.94
CA MET A 243 8.19 -0.66 4.73
C MET A 243 8.62 -2.02 4.17
N ALA A 244 9.02 -2.96 5.03
CA ALA A 244 9.42 -4.29 4.61
C ALA A 244 8.24 -5.06 3.99
N GLY A 245 7.07 -5.04 4.62
CA GLY A 245 5.87 -5.72 4.15
C GLY A 245 5.31 -5.09 2.88
N TYR A 246 5.14 -3.78 2.90
CA TYR A 246 4.45 -3.07 1.83
C TYR A 246 5.28 -3.00 0.55
N PHE A 247 6.60 -2.70 0.64
CA PHE A 247 7.41 -2.44 -0.56
C PHE A 247 8.27 -3.63 -0.95
N ALA A 248 8.85 -4.35 0.04
CA ALA A 248 9.85 -5.35 -0.28
C ALA A 248 9.28 -6.77 -0.39
N THR A 249 8.18 -7.09 0.32
CA THR A 249 7.72 -8.49 0.45
C THR A 249 6.24 -8.69 0.17
N LEU A 250 5.33 -8.39 1.11
CA LEU A 250 3.94 -8.86 1.11
C LEU A 250 3.18 -8.50 -0.17
N LEU A 251 3.07 -7.20 -0.50
CA LEU A 251 2.28 -6.78 -1.66
C LEU A 251 2.93 -7.20 -3.00
N PRO A 252 4.25 -7.03 -3.21
CA PRO A 252 4.89 -7.52 -4.42
C PRO A 252 4.77 -9.04 -4.61
N MET A 253 4.96 -9.82 -3.55
CA MET A 253 4.80 -11.27 -3.62
C MET A 253 3.36 -11.66 -3.92
N TRP A 254 2.38 -10.99 -3.32
CA TRP A 254 0.96 -11.22 -3.59
C TRP A 254 0.63 -10.96 -5.06
N ALA A 255 1.02 -9.81 -5.59
CA ALA A 255 0.83 -9.48 -7.00
C ALA A 255 1.56 -10.47 -7.94
N ASN A 256 2.80 -10.88 -7.62
CA ASN A 256 3.53 -11.86 -8.41
C ASN A 256 2.82 -13.22 -8.46
N GLN A 257 2.22 -13.69 -7.36
CA GLN A 257 1.42 -14.92 -7.35
C GLN A 257 0.17 -14.81 -8.22
N ILE A 258 -0.51 -13.65 -8.20
CA ILE A 258 -1.65 -13.42 -9.07
C ILE A 258 -1.24 -13.55 -10.54
N ILE A 259 -0.15 -12.88 -10.93
CA ILE A 259 0.34 -12.97 -12.32
C ILE A 259 0.73 -14.41 -12.68
N ALA A 260 1.42 -15.13 -11.79
CA ALA A 260 1.83 -16.50 -12.04
C ALA A 260 0.65 -17.46 -12.29
N VAL A 261 -0.47 -17.28 -11.57
CA VAL A 261 -1.66 -18.14 -11.72
C VAL A 261 -2.45 -17.80 -12.99
N PHE A 262 -2.48 -16.53 -13.41
CA PHE A 262 -3.22 -16.10 -14.60
C PHE A 262 -2.37 -15.98 -15.87
N SER A 263 -1.08 -16.29 -15.79
CA SER A 263 -0.24 -16.45 -16.99
C SER A 263 -0.58 -17.77 -17.69
N PRO A 264 -0.79 -17.75 -19.02
CA PRO A 264 -1.12 -18.93 -19.80
C PRO A 264 0.01 -20.00 -19.80
#